data_57cfd032bab2dd435c8cdd647ceaf17a
#
_entry.id   57cfd032bab2dd435c8cdd647ceaf17a
#
_cell.length_a   1.000
_cell.length_b   1.000
_cell.length_c   1.000
_cell.angle_alpha   90.00
_cell.angle_beta   90.00
_cell.angle_gamma   90.00
#
_symmetry.space_group_name_H-M   'P 1'
#
loop_
_entity.id
_entity.type
_entity.pdbx_description
1 polymer ?
#
loop_
_entity_poly.entity_id
_entity_poly.type
_entity_poly.pdbx_seq_one_letter_code
_entity_poly.pdbx_strand_id
1 'polypeptide(L)'
;NPNIKAIFASNDNMGLGAMQALKDADMNNVVVVGFDATPDAATSILKGEMTATIAQFSYNMGAYGVKYALELANGGSIDPNIDTGTQLVTKENANEFK
;
A
#
# COMPACT_ATOMS: atom_id res chain seq x y z
N ASN A 1 -11.42 10.15 -18.49
CA ASN A 1 -10.51 11.23 -18.91
C ASN A 1 -9.29 10.62 -19.63
N PRO A 2 -9.16 10.85 -20.95
CA PRO A 2 -8.06 10.27 -21.73
C PRO A 2 -6.67 10.89 -21.42
N ASN A 3 -6.64 11.97 -20.64
CA ASN A 3 -5.41 12.71 -20.34
C ASN A 3 -4.82 12.42 -18.97
N ILE A 4 -5.36 11.47 -18.21
CA ILE A 4 -4.78 11.13 -16.91
C ILE A 4 -3.40 10.48 -17.09
N LYS A 5 -2.50 10.83 -16.20
CA LYS A 5 -1.10 10.35 -16.21
C LYS A 5 -0.81 9.40 -15.05
N ALA A 6 -1.56 9.54 -13.96
CA ALA A 6 -1.35 8.71 -12.78
C ALA A 6 -2.64 8.56 -11.99
N ILE A 7 -2.75 7.44 -11.29
CA ILE A 7 -3.82 7.13 -10.35
C ILE A 7 -3.16 6.71 -9.04
N PHE A 8 -3.53 7.36 -7.94
CA PHE A 8 -3.26 6.86 -6.60
C PHE A 8 -4.54 6.26 -6.04
N ALA A 9 -4.51 4.98 -5.73
CA ALA A 9 -5.62 4.25 -5.14
C ALA A 9 -5.40 4.09 -3.64
N SER A 10 -6.45 4.28 -2.84
CA SER A 10 -6.37 4.23 -1.38
C SER A 10 -6.07 2.83 -0.83
N ASN A 11 -6.21 1.79 -1.64
CA ASN A 11 -5.74 0.44 -1.35
C ASN A 11 -5.45 -0.32 -2.65
N ASP A 12 -4.83 -1.49 -2.51
CA ASP A 12 -4.40 -2.29 -3.65
C ASP A 12 -5.56 -2.87 -4.46
N ASN A 13 -6.68 -3.21 -3.83
CA ASN A 13 -7.83 -3.74 -4.56
C ASN A 13 -8.38 -2.69 -5.54
N MET A 14 -8.46 -1.44 -5.10
CA MET A 14 -8.83 -0.32 -5.98
C MET A 14 -7.77 -0.11 -7.07
N GLY A 15 -6.49 -0.20 -6.71
CA GLY A 15 -5.38 -0.09 -7.67
C GLY A 15 -5.42 -1.15 -8.75
N LEU A 16 -5.66 -2.40 -8.36
CA LEU A 16 -5.80 -3.52 -9.31
C LEU A 16 -7.00 -3.34 -10.23
N GLY A 17 -8.12 -2.87 -9.69
CA GLY A 17 -9.31 -2.54 -10.49
C GLY A 17 -9.05 -1.42 -11.49
N ALA A 18 -8.38 -0.35 -11.04
CA ALA A 18 -8.00 0.77 -11.92
C ALA A 18 -7.05 0.30 -13.04
N MET A 19 -6.05 -0.51 -12.69
CA MET A 19 -5.12 -1.07 -13.66
C MET A 19 -5.85 -1.92 -14.71
N GLN A 20 -6.82 -2.75 -14.29
CA GLN A 20 -7.60 -3.56 -15.22
C GLN A 20 -8.42 -2.67 -16.17
N ALA A 21 -9.07 -1.64 -15.65
CA ALA A 21 -9.84 -0.70 -16.47
C ALA A 21 -8.95 0.04 -17.51
N LEU A 22 -7.74 0.42 -17.11
CA LEU A 22 -6.77 1.03 -18.04
C LEU A 22 -6.34 0.07 -19.13
N LYS A 23 -6.13 -1.19 -18.78
CA LYS A 23 -5.77 -2.26 -19.71
C LYS A 23 -6.88 -2.48 -20.74
N ASP A 24 -8.14 -2.54 -20.28
CA ASP A 24 -9.31 -2.71 -21.14
C ASP A 24 -9.53 -1.51 -22.09
N ALA A 25 -9.07 -0.33 -21.70
CA ALA A 25 -9.12 0.89 -22.48
C ALA A 25 -7.86 1.15 -23.32
N ASP A 26 -6.91 0.21 -23.38
CA ASP A 26 -5.61 0.36 -24.05
C ASP A 26 -4.80 1.59 -23.60
N MET A 27 -4.98 2.01 -22.33
CA MET A 27 -4.25 3.13 -21.71
C MET A 27 -3.02 2.62 -20.96
N ASN A 28 -1.93 2.38 -21.65
CA ASN A 28 -0.77 1.63 -21.10
C ASN A 28 0.28 2.51 -20.39
N ASN A 29 0.16 3.83 -20.45
CA ASN A 29 1.17 4.76 -19.93
C ASN A 29 0.69 5.53 -18.69
N VAL A 30 -0.24 4.95 -17.94
CA VAL A 30 -0.74 5.56 -16.70
C VAL A 30 -0.07 4.89 -15.51
N VAL A 31 0.53 5.69 -14.64
CA VAL A 31 1.12 5.21 -13.39
C VAL A 31 0.00 4.84 -12.41
N VAL A 32 0.04 3.65 -11.84
CA VAL A 32 -0.93 3.22 -10.82
C VAL A 32 -0.19 2.85 -9.55
N VAL A 33 -0.51 3.55 -8.47
CA VAL A 33 0.04 3.29 -7.14
C VAL A 33 -1.09 2.91 -6.19
N GLY A 34 -0.91 1.80 -5.49
CA GLY A 34 -1.84 1.31 -4.47
C GLY A 34 -1.33 1.56 -3.05
N PHE A 35 -1.95 0.87 -2.10
CA PHE A 35 -1.61 0.94 -0.68
C PHE A 35 -1.95 -0.41 -0.04
N ASP A 36 -1.09 -0.92 0.83
CA ASP A 36 -1.14 -2.15 1.64
C ASP A 36 -0.07 -3.18 1.28
N ALA A 37 0.44 -3.21 0.05
CA ALA A 37 1.39 -4.22 -0.44
C ALA A 37 0.86 -5.65 -0.32
N THR A 38 -0.34 -5.87 -0.83
CA THR A 38 -0.92 -7.21 -0.89
C THR A 38 -0.14 -8.12 -1.85
N PRO A 39 -0.16 -9.45 -1.66
CA PRO A 39 0.50 -10.37 -2.60
C PRO A 39 0.05 -10.21 -4.05
N ASP A 40 -1.22 -9.91 -4.29
CA ASP A 40 -1.75 -9.68 -5.64
C ASP A 40 -1.17 -8.41 -6.26
N ALA A 41 -1.06 -7.33 -5.48
CA ALA A 41 -0.40 -6.09 -5.94
C ALA A 41 1.08 -6.33 -6.24
N ALA A 42 1.79 -7.04 -5.37
CA ALA A 42 3.19 -7.39 -5.59
C ALA A 42 3.38 -8.17 -6.89
N THR A 43 2.50 -9.16 -7.14
CA THR A 43 2.51 -9.94 -8.38
C THR A 43 2.24 -9.06 -9.60
N SER A 44 1.28 -8.14 -9.51
CA SER A 44 0.95 -7.19 -10.59
C SER A 44 2.13 -6.25 -10.90
N ILE A 45 2.83 -5.77 -9.86
CA ILE A 45 4.03 -4.95 -10.02
C ILE A 45 5.15 -5.72 -10.72
N LEU A 46 5.38 -6.97 -10.33
CA LEU A 46 6.39 -7.82 -10.96
C LEU A 46 6.09 -8.08 -12.44
N LYS A 47 4.81 -8.17 -12.80
CA LYS A 47 4.38 -8.30 -14.21
C LYS A 47 4.51 -6.98 -14.98
N GLY A 48 4.78 -5.88 -14.32
CA GLY A 48 4.87 -4.56 -14.95
C GLY A 48 3.51 -3.90 -15.21
N GLU A 49 2.46 -4.35 -14.52
CA GLU A 49 1.10 -3.80 -14.64
C GLU A 49 0.90 -2.64 -13.66
N MET A 50 0.76 -2.89 -12.36
CA MET A 50 0.84 -1.80 -11.38
C MET A 50 2.28 -1.28 -11.27
N THR A 51 2.42 0.01 -10.97
CA THR A 51 3.74 0.66 -10.85
C THR A 51 4.36 0.45 -9.48
N ALA A 52 3.55 0.64 -8.42
CA ALA A 52 4.03 0.58 -7.04
C ALA A 52 2.87 0.41 -6.06
N THR A 53 3.20 0.09 -4.83
CA THR A 53 2.28 0.17 -3.69
C THR A 53 3.07 0.60 -2.46
N ILE A 54 2.35 0.98 -1.40
CA ILE A 54 2.95 1.38 -0.12
C ILE A 54 2.64 0.31 0.91
N ALA A 55 3.68 -0.32 1.45
CA ALA A 55 3.53 -1.28 2.54
C ALA A 55 3.37 -0.54 3.88
N GLN A 56 2.49 -1.06 4.72
CA GLN A 56 2.40 -0.70 6.13
C GLN A 56 2.98 -1.85 6.95
N PHE A 57 3.48 -1.55 8.15
CA PHE A 57 3.95 -2.57 9.07
C PHE A 57 2.82 -2.99 10.02
N SER A 58 1.91 -3.80 9.50
CA SER A 58 0.66 -4.19 10.19
C SER A 58 0.92 -4.90 11.51
N TYR A 59 1.96 -5.73 11.59
CA TYR A 59 2.36 -6.37 12.84
C TYR A 59 2.71 -5.33 13.91
N ASN A 60 3.54 -4.34 13.56
CA ASN A 60 3.93 -3.29 14.48
C ASN A 60 2.73 -2.42 14.90
N MET A 61 1.83 -2.15 13.96
CA MET A 61 0.61 -1.40 14.26
C MET A 61 -0.23 -2.11 15.33
N GLY A 62 -0.43 -3.42 15.17
CA GLY A 62 -1.16 -4.23 16.15
C GLY A 62 -0.44 -4.33 17.48
N ALA A 63 0.87 -4.62 17.47
CA ALA A 63 1.67 -4.76 18.67
C ALA A 63 1.75 -3.46 19.47
N TYR A 64 1.97 -2.34 18.79
CA TYR A 64 1.98 -1.01 19.44
C TYR A 64 0.60 -0.64 19.95
N GLY A 65 -0.47 -0.97 19.22
CA GLY A 65 -1.83 -0.74 19.69
C GLY A 65 -2.09 -1.36 21.04
N VAL A 66 -1.75 -2.64 21.21
CA VAL A 66 -1.91 -3.35 22.48
C VAL A 66 -0.99 -2.75 23.56
N LYS A 67 0.28 -2.54 23.24
CA LYS A 67 1.28 -1.99 24.16
C LYS A 67 0.82 -0.66 24.76
N TYR A 68 0.42 0.28 23.90
CA TYR A 68 0.05 1.62 24.33
C TYR A 68 -1.34 1.67 24.98
N ALA A 69 -2.26 0.78 24.59
CA ALA A 69 -3.53 0.63 25.28
C ALA A 69 -3.33 0.17 26.73
N LEU A 70 -2.43 -0.78 26.95
CA LEU A 70 -2.07 -1.24 28.33
C LEU A 70 -1.41 -0.13 29.13
N GLU A 71 -0.52 0.64 28.52
CA GLU A 71 0.15 1.76 29.18
C GLU A 71 -0.86 2.82 29.65
N LEU A 72 -1.82 3.18 28.78
CA LEU A 72 -2.91 4.10 29.15
C LEU A 72 -3.81 3.54 30.24
N ALA A 73 -4.16 2.23 30.16
CA ALA A 73 -4.99 1.58 31.17
C ALA A 73 -4.32 1.55 32.54
N ASN A 74 -2.99 1.53 32.59
CA ASN A 74 -2.20 1.55 33.83
C ASN A 74 -1.87 2.98 34.32
N GLY A 75 -2.52 4.01 33.76
CA GLY A 75 -2.35 5.39 34.18
C GLY A 75 -1.15 6.11 33.56
N GLY A 76 -0.46 5.49 32.60
CA GLY A 76 0.62 6.11 31.84
C GLY A 76 0.12 7.09 30.80
N SER A 77 1.05 7.71 30.09
CA SER A 77 0.76 8.57 28.96
C SER A 77 1.58 8.13 27.76
N ILE A 78 1.06 8.40 26.56
CA ILE A 78 1.73 8.07 25.31
C ILE A 78 1.80 9.30 24.42
N ASP A 79 2.72 9.29 23.45
CA ASP A 79 2.75 10.30 22.39
C ASP A 79 1.45 10.20 21.57
N PRO A 80 0.78 11.33 21.24
CA PRO A 80 -0.42 11.30 20.42
C PRO A 80 -0.19 10.81 19.00
N ASN A 81 1.04 10.88 18.49
CA ASN A 81 1.41 10.43 17.15
C ASN A 81 2.54 9.42 17.24
N ILE A 82 2.27 8.19 16.87
CA ILE A 82 3.26 7.11 16.86
C ILE A 82 3.41 6.62 15.43
N ASP A 83 4.58 6.90 14.84
CA ASP A 83 4.90 6.48 13.48
C ASP A 83 5.23 4.98 13.47
N THR A 84 4.43 4.20 12.74
CA THR A 84 4.65 2.76 12.55
C THR A 84 5.46 2.46 11.29
N GLY A 85 5.76 3.47 10.49
CA GLY A 85 6.54 3.35 9.28
C GLY A 85 5.75 2.89 8.07
N THR A 86 6.29 3.21 6.91
CA THR A 86 5.81 2.73 5.61
C THR A 86 7.01 2.41 4.73
N GLN A 87 6.79 1.63 3.68
CA GLN A 87 7.83 1.28 2.72
C GLN A 87 7.27 1.31 1.30
N LEU A 88 7.98 1.97 0.40
CA LEU A 88 7.64 1.93 -1.03
C LEU A 88 7.99 0.56 -1.60
N VAL A 89 7.03 -0.05 -2.28
CA VAL A 89 7.20 -1.34 -2.95
C VAL A 89 7.14 -1.11 -4.46
N THR A 90 8.22 -1.44 -5.12
CA THR A 90 8.38 -1.35 -6.57
C THR A 90 8.83 -2.71 -7.12
N LYS A 91 9.09 -2.77 -8.41
CA LYS A 91 9.60 -3.99 -9.05
C LYS A 91 10.90 -4.52 -8.42
N GLU A 92 11.68 -3.63 -7.79
CA GLU A 92 12.96 -3.98 -7.17
C GLU A 92 12.80 -4.85 -5.92
N ASN A 93 11.74 -4.64 -5.13
CA ASN A 93 11.53 -5.34 -3.86
C ASN A 93 10.18 -6.08 -3.75
N ALA A 94 9.36 -6.06 -4.78
CA ALA A 94 8.03 -6.68 -4.74
C ALA A 94 8.07 -8.20 -4.48
N ASN A 95 9.18 -8.88 -4.80
CA ASN A 95 9.36 -10.30 -4.48
C ASN A 95 9.24 -10.61 -2.98
N GLU A 96 9.55 -9.65 -2.12
CA GLU A 96 9.49 -9.82 -0.67
C GLU A 96 8.04 -9.81 -0.14
N PHE A 97 7.08 -9.39 -0.96
CA PHE A 97 5.69 -9.17 -0.56
C PHE A 97 4.69 -10.14 -1.21
N LYS A 98 5.13 -10.95 -2.15
CA LYS A 98 4.24 -11.90 -2.82
C LYS A 98 3.96 -13.17 -2.00
#